data_cf6093f520c091748ab20fe6f88960b8
#
_entry.id   cf6093f520c091748ab20fe6f88960b8
#
_cell.length_a   1.000
_cell.length_b   1.000
_cell.length_c   1.000
_cell.angle_alpha   90.00
_cell.angle_beta   90.00
_cell.angle_gamma   90.00
#
_symmetry.space_group_name_H-M   'P 1'
#
loop_
_entity.id
_entity.type
_entity.pdbx_description
1 polymer ?
#
loop_
_entity_poly.entity_id
_entity_poly.type
_entity_poly.pdbx_seq_one_letter_code
_entity_poly.pdbx_strand_id
1 'polypeptide(L)'
;MKKLLLGCIAAVAALMALSGCDQDKVAYNGPSYLMFSDTLYTYAVQETNEIFNVPISATVAADHDRTFAVEVIDRESNAVEGKHYKILSNTVTIKAGERSTNLEVQGIYDNLEINDSLGFALRLVIPETEQWGLYGTEAKVVMQKIRPFDIKNFTGYCVVSSTYFASYLNNLELRLVTSDIVEGKENTIAIHGLYYDGYDTEITFNREDVQEPLVEMDEQLCASTATAFGTIYGDGKLL
;
A
#
# COMPACT_ATOMS: atom_id res chain seq x y z
N MET A 1 47.60 -6.32 -38.66
CA MET A 1 47.93 -5.50 -37.49
C MET A 1 46.70 -4.70 -36.96
N LYS A 2 45.98 -3.94 -37.80
CA LYS A 2 44.82 -3.15 -37.34
C LYS A 2 43.68 -3.98 -36.65
N LYS A 3 43.37 -5.18 -37.16
CA LYS A 3 42.36 -6.07 -36.58
C LYS A 3 42.76 -6.65 -35.23
N LEU A 4 44.07 -6.90 -35.02
CA LEU A 4 44.57 -7.39 -33.74
C LEU A 4 44.53 -6.29 -32.66
N LEU A 5 44.84 -5.06 -33.05
CA LEU A 5 44.77 -3.88 -32.15
C LEU A 5 43.33 -3.60 -31.69
N LEU A 6 42.36 -3.73 -32.61
CA LEU A 6 40.94 -3.54 -32.29
C LEU A 6 40.44 -4.61 -31.30
N GLY A 7 40.89 -5.85 -31.47
CA GLY A 7 40.56 -6.95 -30.55
C GLY A 7 41.13 -6.74 -29.15
N CYS A 8 42.33 -6.25 -29.02
CA CYS A 8 42.98 -5.95 -27.74
C CYS A 8 42.26 -4.79 -27.02
N ILE A 9 41.86 -3.74 -27.75
CA ILE A 9 41.09 -2.60 -27.17
C ILE A 9 39.74 -3.06 -26.68
N ALA A 10 39.00 -3.88 -27.43
CA ALA A 10 37.74 -4.44 -27.02
C ALA A 10 37.83 -5.34 -25.78
N ALA A 11 38.90 -6.15 -25.69
CA ALA A 11 39.15 -7.01 -24.53
C ALA A 11 39.52 -6.20 -23.26
N VAL A 12 40.28 -5.13 -23.38
CA VAL A 12 40.59 -4.23 -22.26
C VAL A 12 39.37 -3.46 -21.79
N ALA A 13 38.52 -2.98 -22.73
CA ALA A 13 37.28 -2.33 -22.39
C ALA A 13 36.28 -3.26 -21.68
N ALA A 14 36.21 -4.54 -22.10
CA ALA A 14 35.38 -5.55 -21.44
C ALA A 14 35.91 -5.91 -20.02
N LEU A 15 37.24 -5.94 -19.82
CA LEU A 15 37.82 -6.14 -18.49
C LEU A 15 37.60 -4.97 -17.54
N MET A 16 37.60 -3.73 -18.04
CA MET A 16 37.25 -2.56 -17.22
C MET A 16 35.77 -2.48 -16.87
N ALA A 17 34.88 -3.02 -17.70
CA ALA A 17 33.45 -3.12 -17.40
C ALA A 17 33.10 -4.16 -16.33
N LEU A 18 34.01 -5.14 -16.09
CA LEU A 18 33.85 -6.17 -15.06
C LEU A 18 34.44 -5.75 -13.69
N SER A 19 35.24 -4.68 -13.63
CA SER A 19 35.66 -4.04 -12.37
C SER A 19 34.56 -3.07 -11.86
N GLY A 20 33.29 -3.49 -11.94
CA GLY A 20 32.17 -2.78 -11.36
C GLY A 20 32.34 -2.72 -9.85
N CYS A 21 32.33 -1.52 -9.32
CA CYS A 21 32.29 -1.08 -7.94
C CYS A 21 32.14 -2.22 -6.93
N ASP A 22 33.24 -2.66 -6.40
CA ASP A 22 33.31 -3.24 -5.07
C ASP A 22 33.10 -2.06 -4.09
N GLN A 23 31.85 -1.59 -4.01
CA GLN A 23 31.50 -0.68 -2.94
C GLN A 23 31.63 -1.50 -1.67
N ASP A 24 32.62 -1.18 -0.86
CA ASP A 24 32.73 -1.65 0.51
C ASP A 24 31.38 -1.43 1.16
N LYS A 25 30.58 -2.51 1.25
CA LYS A 25 29.31 -2.45 1.95
C LYS A 25 29.64 -2.14 3.39
N VAL A 26 29.37 -0.91 3.82
CA VAL A 26 29.51 -0.55 5.23
C VAL A 26 28.54 -1.44 6.00
N ALA A 27 29.05 -2.55 6.54
CA ALA A 27 28.28 -3.43 7.39
C ALA A 27 28.16 -2.76 8.76
N TYR A 28 26.94 -2.69 9.27
CA TYR A 28 26.70 -2.26 10.64
C TYR A 28 27.32 -3.31 11.60
N ASN A 29 28.26 -2.86 12.44
CA ASN A 29 28.98 -3.68 13.43
C ASN A 29 28.66 -3.24 14.88
N GLY A 30 27.57 -2.50 15.06
CA GLY A 30 27.13 -2.03 16.38
C GLY A 30 26.34 -3.09 17.16
N PRO A 31 25.80 -2.71 18.33
CA PRO A 31 24.96 -3.58 19.15
C PRO A 31 23.72 -4.09 18.39
N SER A 32 23.25 -5.25 18.79
CA SER A 32 22.00 -5.79 18.25
C SER A 32 20.83 -5.14 18.97
N TYR A 33 20.16 -4.20 18.29
CA TYR A 33 18.93 -3.58 18.80
C TYR A 33 17.70 -4.24 18.21
N LEU A 34 16.63 -4.30 19.00
CA LEU A 34 15.29 -4.77 18.60
C LEU A 34 14.31 -3.59 18.62
N MET A 35 13.46 -3.51 17.62
CA MET A 35 12.49 -2.44 17.47
C MET A 35 11.32 -2.87 16.61
N PHE A 36 10.18 -2.21 16.77
CA PHE A 36 9.16 -2.21 15.72
C PHE A 36 9.72 -1.52 14.47
N SER A 37 9.36 -2.01 13.29
CA SER A 37 9.86 -1.44 12.01
C SER A 37 9.31 -0.05 11.75
N ASP A 38 8.16 0.30 12.36
CA ASP A 38 7.56 1.63 12.37
C ASP A 38 6.97 1.92 13.76
N THR A 39 6.66 3.19 14.02
CA THR A 39 6.01 3.64 15.27
C THR A 39 4.49 3.72 15.18
N LEU A 40 3.95 3.74 13.95
CA LEU A 40 2.52 3.82 13.68
C LEU A 40 2.15 2.90 12.52
N TYR A 41 1.16 2.06 12.75
CA TYR A 41 0.59 1.17 11.76
C TYR A 41 -0.89 1.46 11.58
N THR A 42 -1.37 1.44 10.35
CA THR A 42 -2.80 1.47 10.04
C THR A 42 -3.25 0.06 9.64
N TYR A 43 -4.23 -0.46 10.37
CA TYR A 43 -4.81 -1.77 10.12
C TYR A 43 -6.20 -1.63 9.50
N ALA A 44 -6.32 -1.89 8.21
CA ALA A 44 -7.58 -1.98 7.49
C ALA A 44 -8.28 -3.30 7.83
N VAL A 45 -9.23 -3.28 8.75
CA VAL A 45 -9.96 -4.49 9.17
C VAL A 45 -11.06 -4.77 8.17
N GLN A 46 -10.95 -5.90 7.48
CA GLN A 46 -11.89 -6.39 6.48
C GLN A 46 -12.78 -7.50 7.04
N GLU A 47 -13.93 -7.74 6.41
CA GLU A 47 -14.87 -8.82 6.75
C GLU A 47 -14.23 -10.22 6.66
N THR A 48 -13.20 -10.38 5.83
CA THR A 48 -12.41 -11.60 5.67
C THR A 48 -11.62 -11.98 6.93
N ASN A 49 -11.50 -11.08 7.90
CA ASN A 49 -10.71 -11.24 9.13
C ASN A 49 -9.24 -11.64 8.86
N GLU A 50 -8.64 -11.02 7.85
CA GLU A 50 -7.25 -11.23 7.50
C GLU A 50 -6.31 -10.88 8.64
N ILE A 51 -5.21 -11.61 8.71
CA ILE A 51 -4.16 -11.38 9.72
C ILE A 51 -3.35 -10.17 9.30
N PHE A 52 -3.26 -9.21 10.22
CA PHE A 52 -2.39 -8.05 10.09
C PHE A 52 -1.04 -8.33 10.75
N ASN A 53 0.03 -8.13 10.00
CA ASN A 53 1.40 -8.32 10.46
C ASN A 53 2.00 -7.00 10.95
N VAL A 54 2.40 -6.94 12.20
CA VAL A 54 3.18 -5.82 12.77
C VAL A 54 4.66 -6.21 12.73
N PRO A 55 5.47 -5.63 11.82
CA PRO A 55 6.84 -6.03 11.63
C PRO A 55 7.73 -5.60 12.81
N ILE A 56 8.59 -6.51 13.24
CA ILE A 56 9.61 -6.30 14.25
C ILE A 56 10.96 -6.60 13.64
N SER A 57 11.92 -5.70 13.82
CA SER A 57 13.23 -5.76 13.19
C SER A 57 14.36 -5.76 14.20
N ALA A 58 15.49 -6.33 13.79
CA ALA A 58 16.74 -6.29 14.50
C ALA A 58 17.85 -5.69 13.64
N THR A 59 18.71 -4.88 14.21
CA THR A 59 19.83 -4.26 13.49
C THR A 59 20.85 -5.29 12.98
N VAL A 60 21.01 -6.41 13.70
CA VAL A 60 21.97 -7.48 13.39
C VAL A 60 21.29 -8.84 13.45
N ALA A 61 21.59 -9.71 12.49
CA ALA A 61 21.20 -11.12 12.58
C ALA A 61 22.01 -11.82 13.68
N ALA A 62 21.36 -12.69 14.46
CA ALA A 62 22.00 -13.53 15.45
C ALA A 62 22.23 -14.95 14.88
N ASP A 63 23.15 -15.68 15.48
CA ASP A 63 23.43 -17.09 15.17
C ASP A 63 22.50 -18.09 15.88
N HIS A 64 21.55 -17.56 16.65
CA HIS A 64 20.55 -18.31 17.41
C HIS A 64 19.18 -17.64 17.31
N ASP A 65 18.13 -18.41 17.64
CA ASP A 65 16.75 -17.91 17.73
C ASP A 65 16.62 -16.93 18.91
N ARG A 66 15.97 -15.78 18.67
CA ARG A 66 15.69 -14.77 19.70
C ARG A 66 14.19 -14.67 19.91
N THR A 67 13.74 -15.02 21.11
CA THR A 67 12.33 -14.95 21.48
C THR A 67 12.11 -13.90 22.55
N PHE A 68 11.11 -13.06 22.36
CA PHE A 68 10.74 -11.99 23.28
C PHE A 68 9.21 -11.81 23.31
N ALA A 69 8.73 -11.18 24.37
CA ALA A 69 7.31 -10.89 24.53
C ALA A 69 6.95 -9.52 23.95
N VAL A 70 5.68 -9.38 23.58
CA VAL A 70 5.04 -8.12 23.25
C VAL A 70 3.86 -7.91 24.21
N GLU A 71 3.74 -6.71 24.75
CA GLU A 71 2.69 -6.31 25.67
C GLU A 71 1.83 -5.22 25.08
N VAL A 72 0.56 -5.17 25.44
CA VAL A 72 -0.34 -4.06 25.14
C VAL A 72 -0.20 -3.01 26.26
N ILE A 73 -0.08 -1.76 25.88
CA ILE A 73 -0.06 -0.62 26.83
C ILE A 73 -1.50 -0.14 27.02
N ASP A 74 -2.21 -0.65 28.00
CA ASP A 74 -3.64 -0.38 28.22
C ASP A 74 -3.98 1.12 28.31
N ARG A 75 -3.14 1.90 29.01
CA ARG A 75 -3.37 3.36 29.19
C ARG A 75 -3.34 4.15 27.88
N GLU A 76 -2.76 3.60 26.81
CA GLU A 76 -2.58 4.24 25.51
C GLU A 76 -3.45 3.57 24.44
N SER A 77 -4.28 2.60 24.87
CA SER A 77 -5.16 1.81 24.01
C SER A 77 -6.62 2.13 24.34
N ASN A 78 -7.42 2.33 23.29
CA ASN A 78 -8.88 2.41 23.41
C ASN A 78 -9.57 1.23 22.73
N ALA A 79 -8.85 0.47 21.91
CA ALA A 79 -9.27 -0.84 21.46
C ALA A 79 -9.03 -1.86 22.60
N VAL A 80 -9.94 -2.83 22.76
CA VAL A 80 -9.90 -3.84 23.81
C VAL A 80 -9.61 -5.20 23.18
N GLU A 81 -8.56 -5.85 23.67
CA GLU A 81 -8.25 -7.22 23.25
C GLU A 81 -9.38 -8.19 23.62
N GLY A 82 -9.65 -9.14 22.73
CA GLY A 82 -10.78 -10.08 22.85
C GLY A 82 -12.13 -9.50 22.44
N LYS A 83 -12.26 -8.16 22.34
CA LYS A 83 -13.46 -7.48 21.82
C LYS A 83 -13.24 -6.93 20.41
N HIS A 84 -12.22 -6.14 20.19
CA HIS A 84 -12.00 -5.46 18.93
C HIS A 84 -10.90 -6.12 18.08
N TYR A 85 -9.97 -6.79 18.72
CA TYR A 85 -8.89 -7.53 18.09
C TYR A 85 -8.40 -8.70 18.96
N LYS A 86 -7.55 -9.54 18.39
CA LYS A 86 -6.81 -10.60 19.09
C LYS A 86 -5.35 -10.55 18.66
N ILE A 87 -4.43 -10.67 19.60
CA ILE A 87 -3.03 -11.00 19.33
C ILE A 87 -2.93 -12.52 19.28
N LEU A 88 -2.47 -13.09 18.17
CA LEU A 88 -2.45 -14.53 17.97
C LEU A 88 -1.38 -15.21 18.84
N SER A 89 -0.27 -14.51 19.09
CA SER A 89 0.76 -14.89 20.04
C SER A 89 1.42 -13.64 20.61
N ASN A 90 1.46 -13.52 21.91
CA ASN A 90 2.17 -12.43 22.60
C ASN A 90 3.69 -12.64 22.69
N THR A 91 4.20 -13.70 22.09
CA THR A 91 5.62 -14.02 21.96
C THR A 91 5.98 -14.14 20.50
N VAL A 92 7.08 -13.50 20.10
CA VAL A 92 7.60 -13.52 18.73
C VAL A 92 9.03 -14.02 18.74
N THR A 93 9.44 -14.67 17.64
CA THR A 93 10.78 -15.23 17.49
C THR A 93 11.41 -14.78 16.19
N ILE A 94 12.54 -14.11 16.26
CA ILE A 94 13.43 -13.89 15.11
C ILE A 94 14.34 -15.11 15.01
N LYS A 95 14.26 -15.85 13.90
CA LYS A 95 15.05 -17.05 13.67
C LYS A 95 16.53 -16.73 13.50
N ALA A 96 17.39 -17.72 13.79
CA ALA A 96 18.82 -17.63 13.54
C ALA A 96 19.09 -17.22 12.08
N GLY A 97 19.94 -16.24 11.89
CA GLY A 97 20.29 -15.69 10.57
C GLY A 97 19.30 -14.65 10.03
N GLU A 98 18.11 -14.50 10.63
CA GLU A 98 17.08 -13.52 10.23
C GLU A 98 17.23 -12.22 11.01
N ARG A 99 16.63 -11.15 10.46
CA ARG A 99 16.63 -9.80 11.04
C ARG A 99 15.22 -9.28 11.31
N SER A 100 14.18 -10.03 10.98
CA SER A 100 12.80 -9.60 11.18
C SER A 100 11.89 -10.76 11.52
N THR A 101 10.77 -10.41 12.14
CA THR A 101 9.63 -11.29 12.40
C THR A 101 8.37 -10.43 12.46
N ASN A 102 7.20 -11.04 12.56
CA ASN A 102 5.94 -10.34 12.67
C ASN A 102 5.23 -10.71 13.96
N LEU A 103 4.58 -9.72 14.57
CA LEU A 103 3.49 -9.96 15.51
C LEU A 103 2.20 -10.05 14.71
N GLU A 104 1.48 -11.14 14.84
CA GLU A 104 0.24 -11.39 14.12
C GLU A 104 -0.96 -10.92 14.94
N VAL A 105 -1.75 -10.03 14.34
CA VAL A 105 -2.97 -9.46 14.92
C VAL A 105 -4.15 -9.76 14.02
N GLN A 106 -5.28 -10.12 14.60
CA GLN A 106 -6.53 -10.31 13.90
C GLN A 106 -7.59 -9.37 14.43
N GLY A 107 -8.15 -8.51 13.58
CA GLY A 107 -9.30 -7.66 13.92
C GLY A 107 -10.59 -8.48 14.02
N ILE A 108 -11.50 -8.04 14.86
CA ILE A 108 -12.85 -8.62 15.00
C ILE A 108 -13.83 -7.67 14.31
N TYR A 109 -14.01 -7.89 13.01
CA TYR A 109 -14.76 -7.00 12.11
C TYR A 109 -16.14 -6.61 12.64
N ASP A 110 -16.92 -7.57 13.14
CA ASP A 110 -18.29 -7.34 13.59
C ASP A 110 -18.40 -6.43 14.82
N ASN A 111 -17.31 -6.29 15.57
CA ASN A 111 -17.27 -5.48 16.79
C ASN A 111 -16.69 -4.08 16.57
N LEU A 112 -16.45 -3.69 15.33
CA LEU A 112 -15.97 -2.37 14.93
C LEU A 112 -17.10 -1.60 14.25
N GLU A 113 -17.15 -0.30 14.46
CA GLU A 113 -18.00 0.61 13.71
C GLU A 113 -17.17 1.39 12.67
N ILE A 114 -17.81 1.84 11.58
CA ILE A 114 -17.10 2.50 10.47
C ILE A 114 -16.44 3.81 10.90
N ASN A 115 -17.05 4.49 11.85
CA ASN A 115 -16.58 5.80 12.34
C ASN A 115 -15.75 5.66 13.63
N ASP A 116 -15.44 4.45 14.07
CA ASP A 116 -14.63 4.24 15.25
C ASP A 116 -13.18 4.69 15.00
N SER A 117 -12.64 5.40 15.98
CA SER A 117 -11.22 5.71 16.04
C SER A 117 -10.58 4.83 17.12
N LEU A 118 -10.45 3.55 16.82
CA LEU A 118 -9.90 2.55 17.73
C LEU A 118 -8.43 2.29 17.42
N GLY A 119 -7.67 2.05 18.48
CA GLY A 119 -6.26 1.69 18.37
C GLY A 119 -5.72 1.14 19.67
N PHE A 120 -4.59 0.47 19.56
CA PHE A 120 -3.85 -0.05 20.71
C PHE A 120 -2.36 0.21 20.54
N ALA A 121 -1.69 0.38 21.68
CA ALA A 121 -0.25 0.56 21.74
C ALA A 121 0.42 -0.73 22.20
N LEU A 122 1.55 -1.01 21.59
CA LEU A 122 2.36 -2.22 21.81
C LEU A 122 3.71 -1.82 22.38
N ARG A 123 4.28 -2.70 23.20
CA ARG A 123 5.65 -2.58 23.73
C ARG A 123 6.39 -3.90 23.60
N LEU A 124 7.64 -3.85 23.13
CA LEU A 124 8.57 -4.97 23.17
C LEU A 124 9.13 -5.10 24.60
N VAL A 125 9.04 -6.31 25.16
CA VAL A 125 9.66 -6.65 26.45
C VAL A 125 11.04 -7.23 26.19
N ILE A 126 12.04 -6.36 26.18
CA ILE A 126 13.43 -6.67 25.82
C ILE A 126 14.40 -6.07 26.84
N PRO A 127 15.62 -6.65 27.02
CA PRO A 127 16.65 -6.09 27.85
C PRO A 127 17.05 -4.65 27.44
N GLU A 128 17.42 -3.81 28.39
CA GLU A 128 17.86 -2.43 28.10
C GLU A 128 19.04 -2.38 27.13
N THR A 129 19.90 -3.39 27.12
CA THR A 129 21.05 -3.51 26.22
C THR A 129 20.66 -3.71 24.76
N GLU A 130 19.42 -4.16 24.49
CA GLU A 130 18.87 -4.37 23.16
C GLU A 130 17.91 -3.24 22.74
N GLN A 131 17.71 -2.23 23.59
CA GLN A 131 16.87 -1.07 23.29
C GLN A 131 17.70 -0.01 22.57
N TRP A 132 17.17 0.51 21.47
CA TRP A 132 17.79 1.63 20.77
C TRP A 132 17.14 2.95 21.20
N GLY A 133 17.95 3.86 21.71
CA GLY A 133 17.45 5.12 22.23
C GLY A 133 16.86 6.09 21.19
N LEU A 134 17.08 5.86 19.88
CA LEU A 134 16.51 6.67 18.79
C LEU A 134 15.15 6.15 18.33
N TYR A 135 14.96 4.83 18.37
CA TYR A 135 13.72 4.19 17.97
C TYR A 135 13.14 3.50 19.19
N GLY A 136 11.95 3.93 19.58
CA GLY A 136 11.26 3.34 20.70
C GLY A 136 10.95 1.86 20.50
N THR A 137 10.83 1.16 21.60
CA THR A 137 10.35 -0.20 21.65
C THR A 137 8.81 -0.25 21.65
N GLU A 138 8.17 0.86 21.37
CA GLU A 138 6.72 1.04 21.37
C GLU A 138 6.23 1.40 19.98
N ALA A 139 5.05 0.88 19.62
CA ALA A 139 4.36 1.18 18.38
C ALA A 139 2.85 1.27 18.63
N LYS A 140 2.15 2.02 17.77
CA LYS A 140 0.70 2.16 17.81
C LYS A 140 0.09 1.54 16.55
N VAL A 141 -0.98 0.78 16.75
CA VAL A 141 -1.82 0.26 15.67
C VAL A 141 -3.16 0.99 15.72
N VAL A 142 -3.50 1.69 14.65
CA VAL A 142 -4.82 2.30 14.45
C VAL A 142 -5.65 1.38 13.59
N MET A 143 -6.82 1.00 14.07
CA MET A 143 -7.73 0.10 13.39
C MET A 143 -8.80 0.89 12.66
N GLN A 144 -9.05 0.52 11.42
CA GLN A 144 -10.10 1.13 10.58
C GLN A 144 -10.96 0.03 9.96
N LYS A 145 -12.26 0.06 10.22
CA LYS A 145 -13.20 -0.85 9.57
C LYS A 145 -13.38 -0.48 8.11
N ILE A 146 -13.10 -1.40 7.21
CA ILE A 146 -13.29 -1.22 5.76
C ILE A 146 -14.62 -1.81 5.33
N ARG A 147 -15.44 -1.03 4.65
CA ARG A 147 -16.69 -1.53 4.06
C ARG A 147 -16.39 -2.53 2.95
N PRO A 148 -17.17 -3.61 2.84
CA PRO A 148 -17.10 -4.47 1.68
C PRO A 148 -17.32 -3.65 0.41
N PHE A 149 -16.48 -3.89 -0.59
CA PHE A 149 -16.67 -3.25 -1.89
C PHE A 149 -17.82 -3.95 -2.64
N ASP A 150 -18.75 -3.15 -3.12
CA ASP A 150 -19.76 -3.60 -4.06
C ASP A 150 -19.77 -2.62 -5.24
N ILE A 151 -19.37 -3.11 -6.41
CA ILE A 151 -19.29 -2.33 -7.66
C ILE A 151 -20.66 -1.71 -8.02
N LYS A 152 -21.76 -2.31 -7.58
CA LYS A 152 -23.12 -1.80 -7.80
C LYS A 152 -23.34 -0.43 -7.17
N ASN A 153 -22.58 -0.10 -6.12
CA ASN A 153 -22.65 1.22 -5.48
C ASN A 153 -22.14 2.35 -6.39
N PHE A 154 -21.46 2.00 -7.47
CA PHE A 154 -20.89 2.92 -8.44
C PHE A 154 -21.64 2.94 -9.77
N THR A 155 -22.83 2.33 -9.81
CA THR A 155 -23.69 2.27 -11.00
C THR A 155 -24.95 3.10 -10.83
N GLY A 156 -25.56 3.46 -11.96
CA GLY A 156 -26.78 4.26 -12.02
C GLY A 156 -26.51 5.74 -12.30
N TYR A 157 -27.38 6.61 -11.82
CA TYR A 157 -27.26 8.05 -12.04
C TYR A 157 -26.20 8.65 -11.12
N CYS A 158 -25.28 9.41 -11.70
CA CYS A 158 -24.30 10.18 -10.94
C CYS A 158 -24.10 11.59 -11.51
N VAL A 159 -23.72 12.51 -10.63
CA VAL A 159 -23.37 13.87 -10.99
C VAL A 159 -21.85 13.99 -10.96
N VAL A 160 -21.27 14.37 -12.07
CA VAL A 160 -19.82 14.55 -12.19
C VAL A 160 -19.51 16.03 -12.30
N SER A 161 -18.46 16.46 -11.58
CA SER A 161 -17.89 17.81 -11.70
C SER A 161 -16.44 17.72 -12.20
N SER A 162 -16.03 18.64 -13.05
CA SER A 162 -14.67 18.70 -13.56
C SER A 162 -14.34 20.11 -14.02
N THR A 163 -13.11 20.54 -13.77
CA THR A 163 -12.56 21.77 -14.33
C THR A 163 -12.52 21.76 -15.86
N TYR A 164 -12.41 20.57 -16.46
CA TYR A 164 -12.53 20.38 -17.91
C TYR A 164 -13.90 20.81 -18.41
N PHE A 165 -14.99 20.45 -17.73
CA PHE A 165 -16.35 20.84 -18.15
C PHE A 165 -16.52 22.36 -18.15
N ALA A 166 -16.07 23.03 -17.10
CA ALA A 166 -16.11 24.48 -17.01
C ALA A 166 -15.31 25.17 -18.13
N SER A 167 -14.18 24.60 -18.53
CA SER A 167 -13.28 25.19 -19.51
C SER A 167 -13.66 24.92 -20.98
N TYR A 168 -14.23 23.73 -21.25
CA TYR A 168 -14.41 23.24 -22.61
C TYR A 168 -15.85 22.89 -22.99
N LEU A 169 -16.75 22.73 -22.03
CA LEU A 169 -18.14 22.35 -22.28
C LEU A 169 -19.15 23.46 -21.88
N ASN A 170 -19.00 24.66 -22.43
CA ASN A 170 -19.93 25.78 -22.28
C ASN A 170 -20.29 26.17 -20.83
N ASN A 171 -19.30 26.18 -19.93
CA ASN A 171 -19.44 26.51 -18.51
C ASN A 171 -20.36 25.57 -17.72
N LEU A 172 -20.50 24.34 -18.12
CA LEU A 172 -21.16 23.31 -17.32
C LEU A 172 -20.25 22.91 -16.16
N GLU A 173 -20.58 23.34 -14.94
CA GLU A 173 -19.85 22.92 -13.74
C GLU A 173 -20.17 21.47 -13.36
N LEU A 174 -21.38 21.01 -13.68
CA LEU A 174 -21.90 19.70 -13.33
C LEU A 174 -22.49 19.00 -14.55
N ARG A 175 -22.27 17.71 -14.64
CA ARG A 175 -22.87 16.85 -15.67
C ARG A 175 -23.57 15.66 -15.03
N LEU A 176 -24.82 15.43 -15.40
CA LEU A 176 -25.56 14.23 -15.02
C LEU A 176 -25.25 13.13 -16.03
N VAL A 177 -24.74 12.01 -15.55
CA VAL A 177 -24.37 10.84 -16.36
C VAL A 177 -24.96 9.56 -15.74
N THR A 178 -24.88 8.48 -16.47
CA THR A 178 -25.21 7.13 -15.96
C THR A 178 -23.99 6.24 -16.07
N SER A 179 -23.96 5.21 -15.24
CA SER A 179 -22.90 4.20 -15.30
C SER A 179 -23.45 2.80 -15.11
N ASP A 180 -22.85 1.84 -15.78
CA ASP A 180 -23.20 0.43 -15.71
C ASP A 180 -21.95 -0.44 -15.56
N ILE A 181 -22.10 -1.65 -15.00
CA ILE A 181 -21.02 -2.63 -14.91
C ILE A 181 -20.63 -3.11 -16.31
N VAL A 182 -19.34 -3.16 -16.61
CA VAL A 182 -18.84 -3.73 -17.86
C VAL A 182 -18.80 -5.25 -17.74
N GLU A 183 -19.62 -5.92 -18.53
CA GLU A 183 -19.68 -7.37 -18.51
C GLU A 183 -18.34 -8.00 -18.96
N GLY A 184 -17.85 -8.95 -18.18
CA GLY A 184 -16.60 -9.64 -18.46
C GLY A 184 -15.32 -8.90 -18.01
N LYS A 185 -15.43 -7.69 -17.44
CA LYS A 185 -14.32 -6.98 -16.81
C LYS A 185 -14.54 -6.87 -15.30
N GLU A 186 -13.55 -7.32 -14.55
CA GLU A 186 -13.62 -7.27 -13.09
C GLU A 186 -13.50 -5.83 -12.60
N ASN A 187 -14.32 -5.46 -11.62
CA ASN A 187 -14.31 -4.15 -10.96
C ASN A 187 -14.32 -2.94 -11.92
N THR A 188 -14.95 -3.09 -13.11
CA THR A 188 -14.96 -2.06 -14.14
C THR A 188 -16.39 -1.58 -14.40
N ILE A 189 -16.56 -0.26 -14.48
CA ILE A 189 -17.81 0.38 -14.91
C ILE A 189 -17.58 1.21 -16.16
N ALA A 190 -18.62 1.34 -16.98
CA ALA A 190 -18.69 2.29 -18.09
C ALA A 190 -19.52 3.49 -17.64
N ILE A 191 -18.99 4.69 -17.78
CA ILE A 191 -19.70 5.96 -17.51
C ILE A 191 -20.14 6.50 -18.88
N HIS A 192 -21.44 6.57 -19.11
CA HIS A 192 -22.00 6.97 -20.39
C HIS A 192 -21.99 8.47 -20.54
N GLY A 193 -21.33 8.93 -21.59
CA GLY A 193 -21.28 10.36 -21.92
C GLY A 193 -20.53 11.20 -20.91
N LEU A 194 -19.52 10.68 -20.23
CA LEU A 194 -18.74 11.43 -19.23
C LEU A 194 -18.18 12.74 -19.79
N TYR A 195 -17.50 12.69 -20.90
CA TYR A 195 -16.90 13.87 -21.57
C TYR A 195 -17.77 14.36 -22.71
N TYR A 196 -18.34 13.44 -23.51
CA TYR A 196 -19.15 13.77 -24.69
C TYR A 196 -20.26 12.75 -24.84
N ASP A 197 -21.45 13.22 -25.24
CA ASP A 197 -22.60 12.34 -25.50
C ASP A 197 -22.28 11.31 -26.57
N GLY A 198 -22.63 10.04 -26.29
CA GLY A 198 -22.39 8.92 -27.20
C GLY A 198 -21.00 8.30 -27.09
N TYR A 199 -20.19 8.72 -26.14
CA TYR A 199 -18.90 8.10 -25.81
C TYR A 199 -18.90 7.63 -24.37
N ASP A 200 -18.58 6.37 -24.19
CA ASP A 200 -18.46 5.76 -22.87
C ASP A 200 -17.02 5.88 -22.38
N THR A 201 -16.88 6.00 -21.08
CA THR A 201 -15.56 6.01 -20.42
C THR A 201 -15.54 4.88 -19.41
N GLU A 202 -14.67 3.91 -19.64
CA GLU A 202 -14.45 2.80 -18.72
C GLU A 202 -13.44 3.19 -17.65
N ILE A 203 -13.76 2.87 -16.40
CA ILE A 203 -12.84 3.00 -15.26
C ILE A 203 -12.84 1.71 -14.46
N THR A 204 -11.67 1.36 -13.94
CA THR A 204 -11.45 0.14 -13.14
C THR A 204 -11.04 0.51 -11.73
N PHE A 205 -11.69 -0.11 -10.75
CA PHE A 205 -11.34 0.03 -9.33
C PHE A 205 -10.27 -1.01 -8.98
N ASN A 206 -9.02 -0.56 -8.90
CA ASN A 206 -7.92 -1.39 -8.44
C ASN A 206 -7.92 -1.42 -6.90
N ARG A 207 -8.02 -2.61 -6.33
CA ARG A 207 -8.17 -2.87 -4.91
C ARG A 207 -7.04 -3.75 -4.35
N GLU A 208 -5.91 -3.79 -5.03
CA GLU A 208 -4.74 -4.53 -4.54
C GLU A 208 -4.28 -4.00 -3.19
N ASP A 209 -4.31 -2.68 -3.01
CA ASP A 209 -4.14 -2.04 -1.71
C ASP A 209 -5.48 -1.49 -1.21
N VAL A 210 -6.02 -2.10 -0.14
CA VAL A 210 -7.29 -1.66 0.47
C VAL A 210 -7.17 -0.34 1.24
N GLN A 211 -5.95 0.07 1.61
CA GLN A 211 -5.71 1.35 2.29
C GLN A 211 -5.56 2.50 1.30
N GLU A 212 -5.06 2.19 0.10
CA GLU A 212 -4.86 3.16 -0.99
C GLU A 212 -5.49 2.62 -2.29
N PRO A 213 -6.82 2.45 -2.33
CA PRO A 213 -7.49 1.96 -3.54
C PRO A 213 -7.32 2.96 -4.68
N LEU A 214 -7.08 2.46 -5.88
CA LEU A 214 -6.88 3.28 -7.06
C LEU A 214 -8.06 3.18 -8.01
N VAL A 215 -8.36 4.28 -8.69
CA VAL A 215 -9.23 4.27 -9.87
C VAL A 215 -8.35 4.47 -11.09
N GLU A 216 -8.39 3.52 -12.00
CA GLU A 216 -7.54 3.48 -13.20
C GLU A 216 -8.40 3.61 -14.45
N MET A 217 -7.87 4.29 -15.44
CA MET A 217 -8.48 4.45 -16.74
C MET A 217 -7.42 4.20 -17.82
N ASP A 218 -7.61 3.14 -18.60
CA ASP A 218 -6.78 2.84 -19.75
C ASP A 218 -7.00 3.89 -20.85
N GLU A 219 -5.99 4.11 -21.70
CA GLU A 219 -6.13 5.01 -22.84
C GLU A 219 -7.31 4.58 -23.71
N GLN A 220 -8.28 5.47 -23.85
CA GLN A 220 -9.51 5.22 -24.58
C GLN A 220 -10.07 6.48 -25.22
N LEU A 221 -10.93 6.28 -26.23
CA LEU A 221 -11.58 7.38 -26.93
C LEU A 221 -12.68 7.99 -26.06
N CYS A 222 -12.45 9.20 -25.57
CA CYS A 222 -13.38 9.90 -24.68
C CYS A 222 -14.31 10.91 -25.37
N ALA A 223 -14.00 11.29 -26.61
CA ALA A 223 -14.77 12.29 -27.35
C ALA A 223 -14.70 12.06 -28.86
N SER A 224 -15.56 12.75 -29.61
CA SER A 224 -15.67 12.67 -31.06
C SER A 224 -14.36 13.01 -31.79
N THR A 225 -14.07 12.27 -32.86
CA THR A 225 -13.00 12.59 -33.81
C THR A 225 -13.25 13.87 -34.59
N ALA A 226 -14.48 14.43 -34.54
CA ALA A 226 -14.91 15.61 -35.28
C ALA A 226 -14.89 16.91 -34.45
N THR A 227 -14.21 16.91 -33.29
CA THR A 227 -14.06 18.13 -32.48
C THR A 227 -13.05 19.08 -33.12
N ALA A 228 -13.10 20.36 -32.73
CA ALA A 228 -12.10 21.36 -33.16
C ALA A 228 -10.67 21.01 -32.71
N PHE A 229 -10.52 20.10 -31.77
CA PHE A 229 -9.25 19.65 -31.20
C PHE A 229 -8.80 18.28 -31.75
N GLY A 230 -9.56 17.67 -32.67
CA GLY A 230 -9.31 16.33 -33.21
C GLY A 230 -9.84 15.23 -32.30
N THR A 231 -9.26 14.03 -32.39
CA THR A 231 -9.61 12.88 -31.57
C THR A 231 -9.03 13.07 -30.16
N ILE A 232 -9.87 12.92 -29.13
CA ILE A 232 -9.47 13.05 -27.73
C ILE A 232 -9.46 11.67 -27.09
N TYR A 233 -8.28 11.27 -26.63
CA TYR A 233 -8.05 10.12 -25.78
C TYR A 233 -7.79 10.58 -24.37
N GLY A 234 -8.20 9.80 -23.39
CA GLY A 234 -7.88 10.02 -21.99
C GLY A 234 -7.38 8.74 -21.35
N ASP A 235 -6.46 8.91 -20.44
CA ASP A 235 -5.98 7.89 -19.53
C ASP A 235 -5.78 8.52 -18.16
N GLY A 236 -5.67 7.74 -17.13
CA GLY A 236 -5.44 8.29 -15.80
C GLY A 236 -5.41 7.27 -14.68
N LYS A 237 -4.88 7.74 -13.55
CA LYS A 237 -4.85 7.03 -12.30
C LYS A 237 -5.16 8.01 -11.18
N LEU A 238 -6.05 7.62 -10.29
CA LEU A 238 -6.47 8.43 -9.15
C LEU A 238 -6.29 7.61 -7.87
N LEU A 239 -5.80 8.28 -6.81
CA LEU A 239 -5.72 7.76 -5.45
C LEU A 239 -7.05 7.92 -4.71
#